data_60fae4f2f61ad41d2bd3566f6e788e50
#
_entry.id   60fae4f2f61ad41d2bd3566f6e788e50
#
_cell.length_a   1.000
_cell.length_b   1.000
_cell.length_c   1.000
_cell.angle_alpha   90.00
_cell.angle_beta   90.00
_cell.angle_gamma   90.00
#
_symmetry.space_group_name_H-M   'P 1'
#
loop_
_entity.id
_entity.type
_entity.pdbx_description
1 polymer ?
#
loop_
_entity_poly.entity_id
_entity_poly.type
_entity_poly.pdbx_seq_one_letter_code
_entity_poly.pdbx_strand_id
1 'polypeptide(L)'
;MPFHLSRRSFLASTAGFIALHPFSARAQAGQAHLRLMETTDLHVHVYPYDYYADQQIDTVGLARTAALIEDVRAESTNALLLDNGDFLQGNPMGDYIAYERGMPEGALHPVIEAMNTLGFDASTLGNHEFNYGLPFLMNSVAGADFPIISANVVKSM
;
A
#
# COMPACT_ATOMS: atom_id res chain seq x y z
N MET A 1 -45.58 38.06 47.09
CA MET A 1 -46.52 37.18 46.36
C MET A 1 -45.71 36.08 45.71
N PRO A 2 -45.87 34.79 46.12
CA PRO A 2 -45.15 33.69 45.47
C PRO A 2 -45.85 33.32 44.16
N PHE A 3 -45.13 33.28 43.07
CA PHE A 3 -45.57 32.79 41.78
C PHE A 3 -45.67 31.25 41.83
N HIS A 4 -46.88 30.73 41.84
CA HIS A 4 -47.17 29.31 41.69
C HIS A 4 -47.28 28.97 40.20
N LEU A 5 -46.20 28.42 39.60
CA LEU A 5 -46.29 27.81 38.28
C LEU A 5 -46.94 26.43 38.38
N SER A 6 -48.09 26.23 37.75
CA SER A 6 -48.76 24.94 37.70
C SER A 6 -47.99 23.95 36.80
N ARG A 7 -48.06 22.66 37.13
CA ARG A 7 -47.44 21.58 36.30
C ARG A 7 -47.84 21.60 34.83
N ARG A 8 -49.06 22.10 34.53
CA ARG A 8 -49.57 22.26 33.16
C ARG A 8 -48.87 23.40 32.40
N SER A 9 -48.54 24.50 33.07
CA SER A 9 -47.80 25.60 32.47
C SER A 9 -46.35 25.24 32.16
N PHE A 10 -45.72 24.39 32.97
CA PHE A 10 -44.36 23.89 32.72
C PHE A 10 -44.29 22.94 31.52
N LEU A 11 -45.26 22.03 31.38
CA LEU A 11 -45.34 21.10 30.24
C LEU A 11 -45.67 21.82 28.92
N ALA A 12 -46.46 22.88 28.93
CA ALA A 12 -46.74 23.68 27.74
C ALA A 12 -45.52 24.49 27.25
N SER A 13 -44.66 24.93 28.16
CA SER A 13 -43.45 25.69 27.83
C SER A 13 -42.34 24.77 27.24
N THR A 14 -42.25 23.52 27.69
CA THR A 14 -41.27 22.56 27.15
C THR A 14 -41.67 21.98 25.80
N ALA A 15 -42.96 21.80 25.52
CA ALA A 15 -43.47 21.30 24.25
C ALA A 15 -43.29 22.32 23.10
N GLY A 16 -43.31 23.63 23.40
CA GLY A 16 -43.13 24.69 22.40
C GLY A 16 -41.70 24.87 21.92
N PHE A 17 -40.70 24.46 22.71
CA PHE A 17 -39.28 24.62 22.35
C PHE A 17 -38.73 23.46 21.49
N ILE A 18 -39.37 22.30 21.53
CA ILE A 18 -38.94 21.11 20.76
C ILE A 18 -39.44 21.17 19.29
N ALA A 19 -40.48 21.94 19.01
CA ALA A 19 -41.12 22.00 17.69
C ALA A 19 -40.47 22.97 16.69
N LEU A 20 -39.47 23.76 17.09
CA LEU A 20 -38.95 24.87 16.26
C LEU A 20 -37.56 24.67 15.68
N HIS A 21 -36.94 23.54 15.88
CA HIS A 21 -35.70 23.23 15.18
C HIS A 21 -35.89 21.96 14.33
N PRO A 22 -36.14 22.11 13.02
CA PRO A 22 -35.91 21.01 12.14
C PRO A 22 -34.37 20.76 12.15
N PHE A 23 -33.91 19.81 12.91
CA PHE A 23 -32.61 19.23 12.73
C PHE A 23 -32.58 18.58 11.34
N SER A 24 -32.42 19.40 10.33
CA SER A 24 -31.99 18.93 9.04
C SER A 24 -30.50 18.56 9.21
N ALA A 25 -30.23 17.45 9.85
CA ALA A 25 -28.95 16.79 9.67
C ALA A 25 -28.89 16.36 8.19
N ARG A 26 -28.56 17.31 7.31
CA ARG A 26 -28.05 16.97 5.99
C ARG A 26 -26.75 16.25 6.26
N ALA A 27 -26.79 14.94 6.22
CA ALA A 27 -25.61 14.15 5.99
C ALA A 27 -25.10 14.61 4.63
N GLN A 28 -24.14 15.54 4.65
CA GLN A 28 -23.38 15.88 3.47
C GLN A 28 -22.55 14.61 3.22
N ALA A 29 -22.98 13.81 2.25
CA ALA A 29 -22.18 12.67 1.79
C ALA A 29 -20.84 13.26 1.32
N GLY A 30 -19.85 13.20 2.19
CA GLY A 30 -18.48 13.56 1.83
C GLY A 30 -18.03 12.60 0.76
N GLN A 31 -17.63 13.10 -0.39
CA GLN A 31 -16.93 12.31 -1.40
C GLN A 31 -15.44 12.28 -1.01
N ALA A 32 -14.87 11.09 -0.97
CA ALA A 32 -13.44 10.90 -0.88
C ALA A 32 -12.94 10.35 -2.22
N HIS A 33 -11.88 10.95 -2.74
CA HIS A 33 -11.17 10.45 -3.91
C HIS A 33 -9.96 9.65 -3.43
N LEU A 34 -9.84 8.41 -3.89
CA LEU A 34 -8.71 7.54 -3.66
C LEU A 34 -8.09 7.16 -5.01
N ARG A 35 -6.78 7.36 -5.13
CA ARG A 35 -5.96 6.81 -6.22
C ARG A 35 -5.36 5.50 -5.76
N LEU A 36 -5.63 4.43 -6.47
CA LEU A 36 -5.01 3.14 -6.27
C LEU A 36 -4.03 2.89 -7.40
N MET A 37 -2.75 2.76 -7.06
CA MET A 37 -1.68 2.39 -7.99
C MET A 37 -1.27 0.95 -7.69
N GLU A 38 -0.97 0.21 -8.71
CA GLU A 38 -0.56 -1.18 -8.60
C GLU A 38 0.64 -1.45 -9.49
N THR A 39 1.60 -2.20 -8.96
CA THR A 39 2.65 -2.86 -9.73
C THR A 39 2.50 -4.37 -9.63
N THR A 40 3.02 -5.08 -10.60
CA THR A 40 3.08 -6.54 -10.63
C THR A 40 4.30 -6.97 -11.42
N ASP A 41 4.80 -8.16 -11.16
CA ASP A 41 5.85 -8.79 -11.99
C ASP A 41 7.09 -7.89 -12.16
N LEU A 42 7.57 -7.29 -11.09
CA LEU A 42 8.76 -6.43 -11.13
C LEU A 42 10.03 -7.20 -11.51
N HIS A 43 10.10 -8.50 -11.20
CA HIS A 43 11.17 -9.42 -11.61
C HIS A 43 12.58 -8.85 -11.43
N VAL A 44 12.81 -8.13 -10.30
CA VAL A 44 14.07 -7.44 -9.96
C VAL A 44 14.48 -6.37 -10.99
N HIS A 45 13.59 -5.93 -11.88
CA HIS A 45 13.87 -4.83 -12.80
C HIS A 45 13.82 -3.48 -12.07
N VAL A 46 14.83 -3.21 -11.24
CA VAL A 46 14.97 -1.91 -10.54
C VAL A 46 15.38 -0.83 -11.53
N TYR A 47 16.36 -1.12 -12.38
CA TYR A 47 16.89 -0.18 -13.36
C TYR A 47 16.40 -0.46 -14.78
N PRO A 48 16.37 0.54 -15.67
CA PRO A 48 16.04 0.39 -17.07
C PRO A 48 17.23 -0.26 -17.84
N TYR A 49 17.46 -1.54 -17.59
CA TYR A 49 18.62 -2.27 -18.10
C TYR A 49 18.28 -3.70 -18.45
N ASP A 50 18.69 -4.13 -19.65
CA ASP A 50 18.64 -5.51 -20.08
C ASP A 50 19.94 -6.21 -19.70
N TYR A 51 19.93 -7.01 -18.64
CA TYR A 51 21.09 -7.74 -18.13
C TYR A 51 21.52 -8.90 -19.04
N TYR A 52 20.67 -9.37 -19.96
CA TYR A 52 21.02 -10.40 -20.94
C TYR A 52 21.74 -9.81 -22.15
N ALA A 53 21.27 -8.65 -22.61
CA ALA A 53 21.86 -7.95 -23.76
C ALA A 53 22.96 -6.96 -23.35
N ASP A 54 23.20 -6.76 -22.04
CA ASP A 54 24.18 -5.83 -21.47
C ASP A 54 24.02 -4.39 -21.99
N GLN A 55 22.79 -3.89 -22.00
CA GLN A 55 22.47 -2.55 -22.54
C GLN A 55 21.34 -1.85 -21.81
N GLN A 56 21.33 -0.54 -21.88
CA GLN A 56 20.20 0.26 -21.41
C GLN A 56 18.99 0.05 -22.33
N ILE A 57 17.81 -0.05 -21.70
CA ILE A 57 16.51 -0.14 -22.40
C ILE A 57 15.52 0.80 -21.74
N ASP A 58 14.43 1.12 -22.43
CA ASP A 58 13.41 2.03 -21.95
C ASP A 58 12.04 1.37 -21.72
N THR A 59 12.00 0.03 -21.76
CA THR A 59 10.77 -0.75 -21.65
C THR A 59 10.52 -1.34 -20.27
N VAL A 60 11.52 -1.34 -19.39
CA VAL A 60 11.44 -1.88 -18.02
C VAL A 60 12.11 -0.94 -17.01
N GLY A 61 11.96 -1.23 -15.74
CA GLY A 61 12.66 -0.58 -14.63
C GLY A 61 11.74 0.21 -13.71
N LEU A 62 11.71 -0.20 -12.45
CA LEU A 62 10.93 0.48 -11.39
C LEU A 62 11.36 1.95 -11.24
N ALA A 63 12.65 2.25 -11.45
CA ALA A 63 13.17 3.62 -11.44
C ALA A 63 12.51 4.54 -12.48
N ARG A 64 12.06 4.00 -13.61
CA ARG A 64 11.29 4.78 -14.60
C ARG A 64 9.86 5.00 -14.16
N THR A 65 9.26 4.00 -13.52
CA THR A 65 7.90 4.08 -13.00
C THR A 65 7.80 5.07 -11.82
N ALA A 66 8.91 5.33 -11.13
CA ALA A 66 8.98 6.26 -10.01
C ALA A 66 8.40 7.64 -10.33
N ALA A 67 8.76 8.22 -11.48
CA ALA A 67 8.25 9.53 -11.89
C ALA A 67 6.72 9.52 -12.08
N LEU A 68 6.17 8.46 -12.65
CA LEU A 68 4.71 8.32 -12.82
C LEU A 68 3.99 8.17 -11.47
N ILE A 69 4.59 7.45 -10.51
CA ILE A 69 4.07 7.30 -9.17
C ILE A 69 4.02 8.68 -8.46
N GLU A 70 5.10 9.46 -8.58
CA GLU A 70 5.18 10.80 -8.01
C GLU A 70 4.15 11.75 -8.63
N ASP A 71 3.98 11.72 -9.95
CA ASP A 71 2.98 12.53 -10.66
C ASP A 71 1.56 12.20 -10.17
N VAL A 72 1.20 10.92 -10.07
CA VAL A 72 -0.11 10.51 -9.58
C VAL A 72 -0.33 10.91 -8.11
N ARG A 73 0.70 10.81 -7.27
CA ARG A 73 0.65 11.28 -5.87
C ARG A 73 0.47 12.78 -5.77
N ALA A 74 1.08 13.54 -6.67
CA ALA A 74 0.92 14.99 -6.70
C ALA A 74 -0.52 15.43 -7.07
N GLU A 75 -1.23 14.61 -7.85
CA GLU A 75 -2.62 14.87 -8.24
C GLU A 75 -3.66 14.49 -7.18
N SER A 76 -3.30 13.71 -6.17
CA SER A 76 -4.27 13.14 -5.24
C SER A 76 -3.80 13.20 -3.78
N THR A 77 -4.66 13.74 -2.92
CA THR A 77 -4.41 13.76 -1.47
C THR A 77 -4.41 12.35 -0.85
N ASN A 78 -5.15 11.42 -1.43
CA ASN A 78 -5.23 10.04 -0.96
C ASN A 78 -4.79 9.12 -2.09
N ALA A 79 -3.63 8.50 -1.93
CA ALA A 79 -3.08 7.54 -2.87
C ALA A 79 -2.53 6.34 -2.11
N LEU A 80 -2.73 5.15 -2.66
CA LEU A 80 -2.10 3.90 -2.22
C LEU A 80 -1.30 3.32 -3.37
N LEU A 81 -0.13 2.77 -3.05
CA LEU A 81 0.75 2.05 -3.97
C LEU A 81 0.90 0.62 -3.48
N LEU A 82 0.38 -0.32 -4.23
CA LEU A 82 0.38 -1.74 -3.90
C LEU A 82 1.22 -2.52 -4.92
N ASP A 83 1.70 -3.69 -4.50
CA ASP A 83 2.38 -4.62 -5.39
C ASP A 83 1.74 -6.01 -5.32
N ASN A 84 1.56 -6.65 -6.47
CA ASN A 84 0.89 -7.94 -6.58
C ASN A 84 1.84 -9.14 -6.65
N GLY A 85 3.11 -8.95 -6.28
CA GLY A 85 4.11 -10.02 -6.21
C GLY A 85 4.90 -10.24 -7.50
N ASP A 86 5.69 -11.31 -7.51
CA ASP A 86 6.68 -11.64 -8.53
C ASP A 86 7.79 -10.58 -8.67
N PHE A 87 8.35 -10.15 -7.53
CA PHE A 87 9.39 -9.12 -7.51
C PHE A 87 10.82 -9.68 -7.30
N LEU A 88 10.99 -10.93 -6.77
CA LEU A 88 12.32 -11.44 -6.37
C LEU A 88 13.10 -12.17 -7.45
N GLN A 89 12.45 -12.72 -8.48
CA GLN A 89 13.09 -13.53 -9.52
C GLN A 89 12.61 -13.11 -10.90
N GLY A 90 13.47 -13.23 -11.92
CA GLY A 90 13.09 -13.08 -13.32
C GLY A 90 14.14 -12.41 -14.21
N ASN A 91 15.30 -12.04 -13.66
CA ASN A 91 16.41 -11.53 -14.44
C ASN A 91 17.78 -11.91 -13.82
N PRO A 92 18.90 -11.74 -14.53
CA PRO A 92 20.24 -12.08 -14.02
C PRO A 92 20.63 -11.38 -12.71
N MET A 93 20.11 -10.22 -12.41
CA MET A 93 20.36 -9.53 -11.12
C MET A 93 19.75 -10.34 -9.96
N GLY A 94 18.55 -10.90 -10.14
CA GLY A 94 17.91 -11.75 -9.13
C GLY A 94 18.71 -13.03 -8.90
N ASP A 95 19.11 -13.70 -9.97
CA ASP A 95 19.92 -14.92 -9.89
C ASP A 95 21.29 -14.67 -9.23
N TYR A 96 21.94 -13.57 -9.57
CA TYR A 96 23.21 -13.18 -8.93
C TYR A 96 23.04 -12.97 -7.42
N ILE A 97 21.97 -12.27 -7.01
CA ILE A 97 21.72 -12.05 -5.58
C ILE A 97 21.43 -13.37 -4.87
N ALA A 98 20.67 -14.27 -5.50
CA ALA A 98 20.28 -15.52 -4.88
C ALA A 98 21.42 -16.54 -4.77
N TYR A 99 22.23 -16.68 -5.83
CA TYR A 99 23.18 -17.79 -5.94
C TYR A 99 24.63 -17.37 -5.67
N GLU A 100 25.01 -16.12 -5.96
CA GLU A 100 26.40 -15.67 -5.86
C GLU A 100 26.63 -14.73 -4.66
N ARG A 101 25.89 -13.63 -4.59
CA ARG A 101 26.01 -12.65 -3.51
C ARG A 101 25.44 -13.19 -2.19
N GLY A 102 24.32 -13.88 -2.26
CA GLY A 102 23.53 -14.29 -1.11
C GLY A 102 22.72 -13.17 -0.46
N MET A 103 21.81 -13.57 0.44
CA MET A 103 21.03 -12.67 1.30
C MET A 103 21.29 -13.03 2.76
N PRO A 104 22.43 -12.57 3.35
CA PRO A 104 22.67 -12.75 4.77
C PRO A 104 21.63 -12.00 5.60
N GLU A 105 21.44 -12.42 6.85
CA GLU A 105 20.55 -11.76 7.81
C GLU A 105 20.92 -10.27 7.94
N GLY A 106 19.92 -9.41 7.85
CA GLY A 106 20.06 -7.95 7.91
C GLY A 106 20.49 -7.29 6.60
N ALA A 107 20.74 -8.05 5.52
CA ALA A 107 20.97 -7.45 4.21
C ALA A 107 19.65 -6.95 3.61
N LEU A 108 19.69 -5.81 2.94
CA LEU A 108 18.56 -5.26 2.21
C LEU A 108 18.61 -5.72 0.76
N HIS A 109 17.51 -6.34 0.31
CA HIS A 109 17.39 -6.74 -1.10
C HIS A 109 17.14 -5.51 -1.97
N PRO A 110 17.85 -5.33 -3.11
CA PRO A 110 17.73 -4.10 -3.92
C PRO A 110 16.33 -3.76 -4.39
N VAL A 111 15.49 -4.76 -4.71
CA VAL A 111 14.09 -4.48 -5.08
C VAL A 111 13.29 -3.98 -3.87
N ILE A 112 13.51 -4.54 -2.69
CA ILE A 112 12.87 -4.08 -1.44
C ILE A 112 13.32 -2.66 -1.10
N GLU A 113 14.62 -2.35 -1.25
CA GLU A 113 15.14 -1.00 -1.06
C GLU A 113 14.45 0.01 -2.00
N ALA A 114 14.29 -0.36 -3.27
CA ALA A 114 13.57 0.47 -4.23
C ALA A 114 12.09 0.65 -3.87
N MET A 115 11.42 -0.42 -3.44
CA MET A 115 10.02 -0.36 -3.00
C MET A 115 9.86 0.48 -1.72
N ASN A 116 10.76 0.35 -0.72
CA ASN A 116 10.79 1.20 0.47
C ASN A 116 10.97 2.68 0.08
N THR A 117 11.93 2.97 -0.83
CA THR A 117 12.20 4.33 -1.32
C THR A 117 10.97 4.96 -1.98
N LEU A 118 10.20 4.17 -2.72
CA LEU A 118 8.97 4.63 -3.38
C LEU A 118 7.76 4.65 -2.44
N GLY A 119 7.91 4.15 -1.20
CA GLY A 119 6.85 4.16 -0.21
C GLY A 119 5.65 3.31 -0.63
N PHE A 120 5.90 2.02 -0.91
CA PHE A 120 4.81 1.07 -1.09
C PHE A 120 4.00 0.91 0.19
N ASP A 121 2.70 0.78 0.07
CA ASP A 121 1.78 0.64 1.21
C ASP A 121 1.57 -0.84 1.59
N ALA A 122 1.65 -1.75 0.63
CA ALA A 122 1.63 -3.20 0.85
C ALA A 122 2.10 -3.94 -0.40
N SER A 123 2.52 -5.19 -0.21
CA SER A 123 2.77 -6.15 -1.29
C SER A 123 2.22 -7.52 -0.95
N THR A 124 2.04 -8.38 -1.95
CA THR A 124 1.76 -9.79 -1.77
C THR A 124 2.88 -10.65 -2.32
N LEU A 125 2.76 -11.97 -2.20
CA LEU A 125 3.72 -12.93 -2.74
C LEU A 125 3.13 -13.59 -3.99
N GLY A 126 3.86 -13.54 -5.09
CA GLY A 126 3.59 -14.33 -6.26
C GLY A 126 4.29 -15.69 -6.21
N ASN A 127 4.30 -16.43 -7.30
CA ASN A 127 4.94 -17.74 -7.34
C ASN A 127 6.48 -17.66 -7.40
N HIS A 128 7.02 -16.61 -8.00
CA HIS A 128 8.47 -16.43 -8.13
C HIS A 128 9.18 -16.13 -6.81
N GLU A 129 8.48 -15.63 -5.80
CA GLU A 129 9.05 -15.41 -4.47
C GLU A 129 9.54 -16.71 -3.81
N PHE A 130 8.95 -17.84 -4.16
CA PHE A 130 9.29 -19.14 -3.56
C PHE A 130 10.41 -19.90 -4.29
N ASN A 131 10.83 -19.46 -5.48
CA ASN A 131 11.73 -20.23 -6.35
C ASN A 131 13.16 -20.34 -5.79
N TYR A 132 13.63 -19.35 -5.05
CA TYR A 132 14.94 -19.41 -4.37
C TYR A 132 14.86 -20.04 -2.97
N GLY A 133 13.68 -20.51 -2.57
CA GLY A 133 13.42 -21.16 -1.29
C GLY A 133 13.07 -20.20 -0.15
N LEU A 134 12.44 -20.77 0.87
CA LEU A 134 11.91 -19.97 2.01
C LEU A 134 12.97 -19.19 2.78
N PRO A 135 14.19 -19.70 3.06
CA PRO A 135 15.21 -18.91 3.75
C PRO A 135 15.60 -17.65 2.99
N PHE A 136 15.75 -17.73 1.66
CA PHE A 136 16.03 -16.57 0.82
C PHE A 136 14.86 -15.58 0.84
N LEU A 137 13.63 -16.06 0.65
CA LEU A 137 12.43 -15.24 0.72
C LEU A 137 12.35 -14.48 2.05
N MET A 138 12.44 -15.19 3.17
CA MET A 138 12.33 -14.58 4.50
C MET A 138 13.38 -13.50 4.74
N ASN A 139 14.63 -13.75 4.33
CA ASN A 139 15.70 -12.75 4.46
C ASN A 139 15.47 -11.56 3.51
N SER A 140 14.98 -11.80 2.30
CA SER A 140 14.76 -10.74 1.31
C SER A 140 13.65 -9.77 1.74
N VAL A 141 12.54 -10.29 2.30
CA VAL A 141 11.41 -9.45 2.71
C VAL A 141 11.54 -8.87 4.12
N ALA A 142 12.51 -9.34 4.92
CA ALA A 142 12.70 -8.88 6.30
C ALA A 142 13.00 -7.37 6.40
N GLY A 143 13.54 -6.77 5.34
CA GLY A 143 13.84 -5.34 5.29
C GLY A 143 12.75 -4.47 4.67
N ALA A 144 11.55 -5.01 4.41
CA ALA A 144 10.44 -4.23 3.88
C ALA A 144 9.84 -3.32 4.96
N ASP A 145 9.66 -2.04 4.62
CA ASP A 145 9.03 -1.04 5.50
C ASP A 145 7.49 -1.05 5.36
N PHE A 146 6.97 -1.99 4.61
CA PHE A 146 5.55 -2.18 4.32
C PHE A 146 5.14 -3.65 4.59
N PRO A 147 3.86 -3.92 4.86
CA PRO A 147 3.39 -5.29 5.09
C PRO A 147 3.44 -6.12 3.81
N ILE A 148 3.94 -7.35 3.95
CA ILE A 148 3.81 -8.42 2.95
C ILE A 148 2.64 -9.29 3.36
N ILE A 149 1.61 -9.35 2.51
CA ILE A 149 0.33 -9.99 2.81
C ILE A 149 0.14 -11.19 1.90
N SER A 150 -0.22 -12.35 2.46
CA SER A 150 -0.64 -13.51 1.68
C SER A 150 -1.73 -14.27 2.41
N ALA A 151 -2.93 -14.26 1.84
CA ALA A 151 -4.10 -14.85 2.48
C ALA A 151 -4.29 -16.34 2.16
N ASN A 152 -3.64 -16.82 1.11
CA ASN A 152 -3.81 -18.20 0.57
C ASN A 152 -2.56 -19.08 0.68
N VAL A 153 -1.45 -18.53 1.17
CA VAL A 153 -0.26 -19.32 1.47
C VAL A 153 -0.32 -19.79 2.91
N VAL A 154 -0.42 -21.08 3.10
CA VAL A 154 -0.48 -21.70 4.42
C VAL A 154 0.62 -22.74 4.55
N LYS A 155 1.17 -22.87 5.75
CA LYS A 155 2.04 -23.98 6.08
C LYS A 155 1.17 -25.25 6.06
N SER A 156 1.57 -26.29 5.32
CA SER A 156 0.84 -27.56 5.36
C SER A 156 0.69 -28.01 6.81
N MET A 157 -0.54 -28.39 7.14
CA MET A 157 -0.86 -29.06 8.41
C MET A 157 -0.35 -30.48 8.38
#